data_bb93ff474a1cbf5886519135091ff080
#
_entry.id   bb93ff474a1cbf5886519135091ff080
#
_cell.length_a   1.000
_cell.length_b   1.000
_cell.length_c   1.000
_cell.angle_alpha   90.00
_cell.angle_beta   90.00
_cell.angle_gamma   90.00
#
_symmetry.space_group_name_H-M   'P 1'
#
loop_
_entity.id
_entity.type
_entity.pdbx_description
1 polymer ?
#
loop_
_entity_poly.entity_id
_entity_poly.type
_entity_poly.pdbx_seq_one_letter_code
_entity_poly.pdbx_strand_id
1 'polypeptide(L)'
;MNTGQKTLEWLYREQLKVDEQWSVQAPNAFTWWADKNAQKVELIGTQVNPLGETAYLIGVQTDFLRKLAPTDKTLTAINSILMTGASMAGPVYDEKEQTLKLCSLVRVHEDIRPWMSALLSMACALQISEIRMMGHQLAADLGAELAESGHPQNGMRDTPDELADVVGPFVVPLGRQPCKWAHEEFEEAVNKYMQQPPSLGATNGGLAFTVEFVYGKGSSLCQAIGYQPHPVYGNGLLFVQSFPVSDRCSVNEGIRLALGLNDTELTKMPFGYGFGSYCYRDKMIHFTSFLPNAAYRNGLLTNLYFACGCRAREKSLRFTNTDWTREAFQEAFTRRWEHLFGAAL
;
A
#
# COMPACT_ATOMS: atom_id res chain seq x y z
N MET A 1 -24.09 2.57 -13.26
CA MET A 1 -22.67 2.40 -12.95
C MET A 1 -22.46 2.57 -11.46
N ASN A 2 -21.89 1.58 -10.78
CA ASN A 2 -21.62 1.64 -9.34
C ASN A 2 -20.34 2.44 -9.05
N THR A 3 -20.05 2.73 -7.78
CA THR A 3 -18.87 3.51 -7.35
C THR A 3 -17.55 2.90 -7.83
N GLY A 4 -17.41 1.57 -7.80
CA GLY A 4 -16.22 0.89 -8.31
C GLY A 4 -16.01 1.12 -9.80
N GLN A 5 -17.05 0.95 -10.59
CA GLN A 5 -17.00 1.20 -12.05
C GLN A 5 -16.73 2.67 -12.38
N LYS A 6 -17.36 3.60 -11.66
CA LYS A 6 -17.07 5.04 -11.81
C LYS A 6 -15.60 5.35 -11.49
N THR A 7 -15.04 4.66 -10.49
CA THR A 7 -13.62 4.82 -10.14
C THR A 7 -12.70 4.31 -11.26
N LEU A 8 -12.98 3.13 -11.83
CA LEU A 8 -12.21 2.59 -12.95
C LEU A 8 -12.27 3.50 -14.17
N GLU A 9 -13.47 3.98 -14.55
CA GLU A 9 -13.64 4.87 -15.70
C GLU A 9 -12.88 6.19 -15.49
N TRP A 10 -12.97 6.77 -14.28
CA TRP A 10 -12.30 8.01 -13.95
C TRP A 10 -10.77 7.85 -13.94
N LEU A 11 -10.26 6.72 -13.40
CA LEU A 11 -8.83 6.39 -13.51
C LEU A 11 -8.39 6.30 -14.96
N TYR A 12 -9.14 5.57 -15.78
CA TYR A 12 -8.82 5.33 -17.18
C TYR A 12 -8.81 6.61 -18.00
N ARG A 13 -9.87 7.42 -17.93
CA ARG A 13 -10.09 8.58 -18.81
C ARG A 13 -9.46 9.87 -18.31
N GLU A 14 -9.58 10.14 -17.00
CA GLU A 14 -9.28 11.47 -16.45
C GLU A 14 -7.92 11.54 -15.78
N GLN A 15 -7.53 10.51 -15.03
CA GLN A 15 -6.30 10.55 -14.25
C GLN A 15 -5.11 10.01 -15.02
N LEU A 16 -5.21 8.80 -15.52
CA LEU A 16 -4.13 8.16 -16.26
C LEU A 16 -4.15 8.53 -17.74
N LYS A 17 -5.31 8.96 -18.24
CA LYS A 17 -5.52 9.26 -19.68
C LYS A 17 -4.97 8.14 -20.57
N VAL A 18 -5.35 6.91 -20.23
CA VAL A 18 -4.81 5.70 -20.81
C VAL A 18 -4.93 5.73 -22.34
N ASP A 19 -3.83 5.49 -23.02
CA ASP A 19 -3.80 5.35 -24.46
C ASP A 19 -4.61 4.12 -24.89
N GLU A 20 -5.71 4.36 -25.62
CA GLU A 20 -6.63 3.31 -26.04
C GLU A 20 -5.97 2.28 -26.96
N GLN A 21 -4.94 2.69 -27.72
CA GLN A 21 -4.19 1.78 -28.59
C GLN A 21 -3.33 0.79 -27.79
N TRP A 22 -2.97 1.14 -26.57
CA TRP A 22 -2.12 0.35 -25.69
C TRP A 22 -2.87 -0.16 -24.47
N SER A 23 -4.18 -0.41 -24.63
CA SER A 23 -5.01 -0.91 -23.55
C SER A 23 -6.06 -1.92 -24.02
N VAL A 24 -6.45 -2.79 -23.09
CA VAL A 24 -7.57 -3.72 -23.25
C VAL A 24 -8.56 -3.48 -22.12
N GLN A 25 -9.79 -3.13 -22.47
CA GLN A 25 -10.85 -2.89 -21.50
C GLN A 25 -11.73 -4.13 -21.33
N ALA A 26 -12.20 -4.33 -20.09
CA ALA A 26 -13.18 -5.31 -19.70
C ALA A 26 -14.25 -4.65 -18.80
N PRO A 27 -15.42 -5.26 -18.53
CA PRO A 27 -16.50 -4.62 -17.75
C PRO A 27 -16.10 -4.11 -16.37
N ASN A 28 -15.13 -4.76 -15.72
CA ASN A 28 -14.68 -4.43 -14.36
C ASN A 28 -13.16 -4.28 -14.27
N ALA A 29 -12.48 -4.09 -15.39
CA ALA A 29 -11.03 -3.96 -15.42
C ALA A 29 -10.56 -3.27 -16.69
N PHE A 30 -9.34 -2.75 -16.64
CA PHE A 30 -8.54 -2.48 -17.83
C PHE A 30 -7.12 -2.96 -17.60
N THR A 31 -6.48 -3.41 -18.66
CA THR A 31 -5.04 -3.70 -18.71
C THR A 31 -4.42 -2.76 -19.72
N TRP A 32 -3.32 -2.14 -19.38
CA TRP A 32 -2.63 -1.23 -20.25
C TRP A 32 -1.11 -1.43 -20.18
N TRP A 33 -0.47 -0.99 -21.24
CA TRP A 33 0.98 -1.05 -21.39
C TRP A 33 1.51 0.38 -21.49
N ALA A 34 1.78 0.99 -20.30
CA ALA A 34 2.43 2.31 -20.26
C ALA A 34 3.89 2.22 -20.70
N ASP A 35 4.50 1.06 -20.54
CA ASP A 35 5.82 0.68 -21.03
C ASP A 35 5.74 -0.79 -21.48
N LYS A 36 6.76 -1.57 -21.29
CA LYS A 36 6.84 -2.99 -21.69
C LYS A 36 6.16 -3.96 -20.71
N ASN A 37 5.68 -3.49 -19.58
CA ASN A 37 5.02 -4.31 -18.57
C ASN A 37 3.51 -4.07 -18.57
N ALA A 38 2.75 -5.16 -18.52
CA ALA A 38 1.30 -5.06 -18.35
C ALA A 38 0.96 -4.58 -16.93
N GLN A 39 0.12 -3.55 -16.84
CA GLN A 39 -0.51 -3.13 -15.59
C GLN A 39 -2.01 -3.35 -15.70
N LYS A 40 -2.57 -4.10 -14.76
CA LYS A 40 -4.02 -4.34 -14.66
C LYS A 40 -4.60 -3.53 -13.50
N VAL A 41 -5.68 -2.81 -13.76
CA VAL A 41 -6.51 -2.15 -12.75
C VAL A 41 -7.88 -2.80 -12.77
N GLU A 42 -8.34 -3.30 -11.62
CA GLU A 42 -9.53 -4.16 -11.58
C GLU A 42 -10.39 -3.91 -10.35
N LEU A 43 -11.71 -3.92 -10.55
CA LEU A 43 -12.70 -4.08 -9.50
C LEU A 43 -12.84 -5.58 -9.19
N ILE A 44 -12.15 -6.04 -8.15
CA ILE A 44 -12.10 -7.46 -7.80
C ILE A 44 -13.29 -7.95 -6.99
N GLY A 45 -14.05 -7.05 -6.37
CA GLY A 45 -15.22 -7.43 -5.59
C GLY A 45 -15.77 -6.29 -4.76
N THR A 46 -16.65 -6.65 -3.84
CA THR A 46 -17.27 -5.74 -2.88
C THR A 46 -17.21 -6.30 -1.47
N GLN A 47 -17.20 -5.42 -0.49
CA GLN A 47 -17.37 -5.77 0.92
C GLN A 47 -18.47 -4.88 1.50
N VAL A 48 -19.30 -5.46 2.36
CA VAL A 48 -20.32 -4.72 3.10
C VAL A 48 -19.80 -4.57 4.53
N ASN A 49 -19.74 -3.34 5.02
CA ASN A 49 -19.35 -3.06 6.40
C ASN A 49 -20.52 -3.37 7.37
N PRO A 50 -20.30 -3.37 8.69
CA PRO A 50 -21.35 -3.61 9.68
C PRO A 50 -22.52 -2.63 9.64
N LEU A 51 -22.36 -1.47 9.00
CA LEU A 51 -23.41 -0.47 8.81
C LEU A 51 -24.23 -0.68 7.53
N GLY A 52 -23.93 -1.73 6.76
CA GLY A 52 -24.59 -2.01 5.50
C GLY A 52 -24.07 -1.23 4.29
N GLU A 53 -22.98 -0.45 4.45
CA GLU A 53 -22.38 0.29 3.36
C GLU A 53 -21.48 -0.59 2.50
N THR A 54 -21.56 -0.41 1.19
CA THR A 54 -20.78 -1.18 0.24
C THR A 54 -19.48 -0.47 -0.10
N ALA A 55 -18.36 -1.12 0.18
CA ALA A 55 -17.04 -0.77 -0.31
C ALA A 55 -16.71 -1.59 -1.56
N TYR A 56 -16.06 -0.96 -2.52
CA TYR A 56 -15.59 -1.57 -3.76
C TYR A 56 -14.10 -1.80 -3.68
N LEU A 57 -13.66 -3.02 -3.98
CA LEU A 57 -12.25 -3.42 -3.90
C LEU A 57 -11.58 -3.15 -5.25
N ILE A 58 -10.71 -2.14 -5.31
CA ILE A 58 -9.95 -1.81 -6.52
C ILE A 58 -8.50 -2.23 -6.32
N GLY A 59 -8.05 -3.13 -7.19
CA GLY A 59 -6.67 -3.62 -7.25
C GLY A 59 -5.90 -3.01 -8.41
N VAL A 60 -4.62 -2.74 -8.18
CA VAL A 60 -3.62 -2.39 -9.20
C VAL A 60 -2.52 -3.43 -9.14
N GLN A 61 -2.20 -4.05 -10.26
CA GLN A 61 -1.17 -5.08 -10.37
C GLN A 61 -0.31 -4.79 -11.60
N THR A 62 1.00 -4.74 -11.41
CA THR A 62 1.96 -4.58 -12.52
C THR A 62 2.90 -5.78 -12.53
N ASP A 63 3.01 -6.45 -13.68
CA ASP A 63 3.92 -7.57 -13.85
C ASP A 63 5.37 -7.09 -13.76
N PHE A 64 6.19 -7.75 -12.94
CA PHE A 64 7.54 -7.28 -12.62
C PHE A 64 8.63 -8.23 -13.09
N LEU A 65 8.71 -9.43 -12.50
CA LEU A 65 9.69 -10.46 -12.85
C LEU A 65 9.01 -11.79 -13.15
N ARG A 66 9.67 -12.60 -13.99
CA ARG A 66 9.31 -13.99 -14.28
C ARG A 66 10.54 -14.89 -14.21
N LYS A 67 10.33 -16.21 -14.18
CA LYS A 67 11.37 -17.23 -13.99
C LYS A 67 12.18 -16.99 -12.71
N LEU A 68 11.54 -16.49 -11.69
CA LEU A 68 12.14 -16.16 -10.42
C LEU A 68 12.11 -17.38 -9.50
N ALA A 69 13.22 -18.13 -9.41
CA ALA A 69 13.28 -19.33 -8.60
C ALA A 69 13.11 -19.04 -7.09
N PRO A 70 12.38 -19.89 -6.32
CA PRO A 70 12.08 -19.67 -4.90
C PRO A 70 13.25 -20.04 -3.98
N THR A 71 14.41 -19.41 -4.19
CA THR A 71 15.61 -19.60 -3.35
C THR A 71 15.61 -18.69 -2.14
N ASP A 72 16.37 -19.02 -1.09
CA ASP A 72 16.53 -18.15 0.07
C ASP A 72 17.10 -16.77 -0.33
N LYS A 73 17.99 -16.72 -1.32
CA LYS A 73 18.50 -15.47 -1.89
C LYS A 73 17.37 -14.64 -2.49
N THR A 74 16.49 -15.26 -3.28
CA THR A 74 15.32 -14.61 -3.87
C THR A 74 14.39 -14.04 -2.81
N LEU A 75 14.01 -14.87 -1.83
CA LEU A 75 13.09 -14.47 -0.76
C LEU A 75 13.67 -13.31 0.07
N THR A 76 14.97 -13.38 0.39
CA THR A 76 15.67 -12.31 1.12
C THR A 76 15.74 -11.03 0.30
N ALA A 77 16.01 -11.12 -1.01
CA ALA A 77 16.07 -9.96 -1.89
C ALA A 77 14.70 -9.27 -2.00
N ILE A 78 13.63 -10.05 -2.24
CA ILE A 78 12.26 -9.50 -2.30
C ILE A 78 11.92 -8.82 -0.97
N ASN A 79 12.16 -9.48 0.17
CA ASN A 79 11.92 -8.91 1.49
C ASN A 79 12.71 -7.61 1.74
N SER A 80 13.92 -7.51 1.22
CA SER A 80 14.80 -6.33 1.38
C SER A 80 14.41 -5.15 0.50
N ILE A 81 13.91 -5.40 -0.72
CA ILE A 81 13.42 -4.35 -1.63
C ILE A 81 12.39 -3.47 -0.96
N LEU A 82 11.51 -4.09 -0.20
CA LEU A 82 10.41 -3.42 0.48
C LEU A 82 10.87 -2.48 1.59
N MET A 83 12.03 -2.74 2.17
CA MET A 83 12.57 -1.92 3.24
C MET A 83 13.36 -0.72 2.72
N THR A 84 13.86 -0.79 1.50
CA THR A 84 14.70 0.24 0.89
C THR A 84 13.96 1.10 -0.12
N GLY A 85 12.87 0.61 -0.67
CA GLY A 85 12.07 1.25 -1.70
C GLY A 85 10.56 1.17 -1.46
N ALA A 86 10.13 0.98 -0.20
CA ALA A 86 8.71 0.91 0.12
C ALA A 86 8.01 2.21 -0.30
N SER A 87 7.14 2.08 -1.27
CA SER A 87 6.25 3.13 -1.72
C SER A 87 4.79 2.73 -1.49
N MET A 88 3.94 3.04 -2.43
CA MET A 88 2.51 2.74 -2.40
C MET A 88 2.15 1.35 -2.95
N ALA A 89 3.11 0.46 -3.17
CA ALA A 89 2.88 -0.90 -3.65
C ALA A 89 3.73 -1.91 -2.88
N GLY A 90 3.29 -3.16 -2.86
CA GLY A 90 4.07 -4.27 -2.32
C GLY A 90 4.23 -5.39 -3.34
N PRO A 91 5.29 -6.21 -3.22
CA PRO A 91 5.50 -7.36 -4.07
C PRO A 91 4.57 -8.48 -3.65
N VAL A 92 4.01 -9.11 -4.63
CA VAL A 92 3.30 -10.38 -4.53
C VAL A 92 4.07 -11.39 -5.35
N TYR A 93 4.57 -12.41 -4.65
CA TYR A 93 5.39 -13.45 -5.25
C TYR A 93 4.61 -14.76 -5.33
N ASP A 94 4.45 -15.27 -6.54
CA ASP A 94 3.91 -16.60 -6.79
C ASP A 94 5.06 -17.60 -7.01
N GLU A 95 5.29 -18.45 -5.99
CA GLU A 95 6.36 -19.44 -6.03
C GLU A 95 6.12 -20.53 -7.09
N LYS A 96 4.86 -20.84 -7.44
CA LYS A 96 4.51 -21.87 -8.41
C LYS A 96 4.76 -21.39 -9.84
N GLU A 97 4.27 -20.19 -10.12
CA GLU A 97 4.43 -19.57 -11.43
C GLU A 97 5.79 -18.88 -11.57
N GLN A 98 6.57 -18.78 -10.48
CA GLN A 98 7.86 -18.08 -10.42
C GLN A 98 7.76 -16.64 -10.92
N THR A 99 6.70 -15.95 -10.54
CA THR A 99 6.43 -14.56 -10.95
C THR A 99 6.37 -13.63 -9.76
N LEU A 100 6.82 -12.41 -9.98
CA LEU A 100 6.72 -11.30 -9.03
C LEU A 100 5.93 -10.17 -9.66
N LYS A 101 4.98 -9.62 -8.90
CA LYS A 101 4.18 -8.45 -9.27
C LYS A 101 4.31 -7.38 -8.21
N LEU A 102 4.15 -6.13 -8.59
CA LEU A 102 3.84 -5.04 -7.66
C LEU A 102 2.33 -4.88 -7.58
N CYS A 103 1.79 -4.86 -6.37
CA CYS A 103 0.36 -4.83 -6.14
C CYS A 103 -0.04 -3.77 -5.11
N SER A 104 -1.23 -3.20 -5.30
CA SER A 104 -1.93 -2.38 -4.33
C SER A 104 -3.42 -2.75 -4.35
N LEU A 105 -4.08 -2.77 -3.20
CA LEU A 105 -5.51 -3.08 -3.10
C LEU A 105 -6.17 -2.17 -2.06
N VAL A 106 -7.22 -1.48 -2.46
CA VAL A 106 -7.94 -0.55 -1.57
C VAL A 106 -9.44 -0.74 -1.60
N ARG A 107 -10.09 -0.26 -0.53
CA ARG A 107 -11.54 -0.09 -0.45
C ARG A 107 -11.89 1.32 -0.90
N VAL A 108 -12.89 1.42 -1.77
CA VAL A 108 -13.41 2.68 -2.26
C VAL A 108 -14.89 2.78 -1.89
N HIS A 109 -15.24 3.80 -1.12
CA HIS A 109 -16.61 4.23 -0.84
C HIS A 109 -16.91 5.50 -1.63
N GLU A 110 -18.17 5.86 -1.81
CA GLU A 110 -18.56 7.02 -2.63
C GLU A 110 -17.99 8.33 -2.08
N ASP A 111 -18.01 8.52 -0.77
CA ASP A 111 -17.54 9.72 -0.07
C ASP A 111 -16.01 9.93 -0.14
N ILE A 112 -15.22 8.84 -0.17
CA ILE A 112 -13.77 8.90 -0.28
C ILE A 112 -13.26 8.72 -1.73
N ARG A 113 -14.14 8.42 -2.67
CA ARG A 113 -13.79 8.14 -4.07
C ARG A 113 -12.88 9.19 -4.71
N PRO A 114 -13.13 10.51 -4.56
CA PRO A 114 -12.32 11.50 -5.24
C PRO A 114 -10.84 11.46 -4.83
N TRP A 115 -10.55 11.41 -3.53
CA TRP A 115 -9.17 11.39 -3.07
C TRP A 115 -8.54 9.99 -3.16
N MET A 116 -9.32 8.91 -2.97
CA MET A 116 -8.81 7.54 -3.14
C MET A 116 -8.44 7.26 -4.59
N SER A 117 -9.21 7.76 -5.55
CA SER A 117 -8.88 7.65 -6.97
C SER A 117 -7.55 8.34 -7.31
N ALA A 118 -7.27 9.50 -6.70
CA ALA A 118 -5.98 10.18 -6.87
C ALA A 118 -4.81 9.38 -6.28
N LEU A 119 -5.00 8.69 -5.16
CA LEU A 119 -3.97 7.80 -4.60
C LEU A 119 -3.77 6.56 -5.48
N LEU A 120 -4.84 6.00 -6.04
CA LEU A 120 -4.75 4.87 -6.97
C LEU A 120 -3.98 5.24 -8.25
N SER A 121 -4.27 6.42 -8.83
CA SER A 121 -3.52 6.88 -10.01
C SER A 121 -2.03 7.04 -9.72
N MET A 122 -1.70 7.56 -8.55
CA MET A 122 -0.31 7.65 -8.09
C MET A 122 0.32 6.27 -7.92
N ALA A 123 -0.39 5.32 -7.30
CA ALA A 123 0.10 3.95 -7.17
C ALA A 123 0.36 3.30 -8.54
N CYS A 124 -0.51 3.54 -9.54
CA CYS A 124 -0.29 3.08 -10.91
C CYS A 124 1.03 3.63 -11.48
N ALA A 125 1.23 4.95 -11.41
CA ALA A 125 2.43 5.59 -11.94
C ALA A 125 3.71 5.12 -11.21
N LEU A 126 3.66 5.03 -9.88
CA LEU A 126 4.80 4.61 -9.06
C LEU A 126 5.20 3.15 -9.35
N GLN A 127 4.25 2.22 -9.47
CA GLN A 127 4.56 0.83 -9.82
C GLN A 127 5.32 0.72 -11.14
N ILE A 128 4.90 1.44 -12.18
CA ILE A 128 5.57 1.44 -13.49
C ILE A 128 7.00 1.98 -13.35
N SER A 129 7.16 3.10 -12.66
CA SER A 129 8.45 3.72 -12.47
C SER A 129 9.42 2.87 -11.65
N GLU A 130 8.94 2.25 -10.58
CA GLU A 130 9.73 1.37 -9.72
C GLU A 130 10.25 0.16 -10.50
N ILE A 131 9.42 -0.43 -11.36
CA ILE A 131 9.84 -1.52 -12.25
C ILE A 131 10.93 -1.05 -13.21
N ARG A 132 10.77 0.11 -13.82
CA ARG A 132 11.80 0.67 -14.71
C ARG A 132 13.12 0.94 -14.00
N MET A 133 13.07 1.46 -12.78
CA MET A 133 14.28 1.80 -12.01
C MET A 133 15.02 0.57 -11.49
N MET A 134 14.30 -0.43 -10.98
CA MET A 134 14.91 -1.54 -10.24
C MET A 134 14.97 -2.83 -11.07
N GLY A 135 14.13 -2.96 -12.10
CA GLY A 135 13.84 -4.24 -12.73
C GLY A 135 15.06 -4.91 -13.34
N HIS A 136 15.83 -4.22 -14.13
CA HIS A 136 17.00 -4.81 -14.81
C HIS A 136 18.05 -5.30 -13.82
N GLN A 137 18.37 -4.48 -12.80
CA GLN A 137 19.37 -4.86 -11.81
C GLN A 137 18.89 -6.06 -10.99
N LEU A 138 17.64 -6.03 -10.54
CA LEU A 138 17.07 -7.11 -9.75
C LEU A 138 16.96 -8.42 -10.53
N ALA A 139 16.54 -8.36 -11.80
CA ALA A 139 16.51 -9.52 -12.67
C ALA A 139 17.90 -10.15 -12.84
N ALA A 140 18.92 -9.33 -13.07
CA ALA A 140 20.31 -9.79 -13.19
C ALA A 140 20.81 -10.42 -11.89
N ASP A 141 20.56 -9.78 -10.75
CA ASP A 141 21.03 -10.24 -9.44
C ASP A 141 20.40 -11.58 -9.02
N LEU A 142 19.17 -11.83 -9.46
CA LEU A 142 18.40 -13.02 -9.10
C LEU A 142 18.37 -14.09 -10.20
N GLY A 143 18.96 -13.83 -11.35
CA GLY A 143 18.91 -14.74 -12.50
C GLY A 143 17.48 -14.91 -13.04
N ALA A 144 16.66 -13.88 -12.92
CA ALA A 144 15.28 -13.82 -13.41
C ALA A 144 15.21 -13.02 -14.71
N GLU A 145 14.01 -12.94 -15.30
CA GLU A 145 13.72 -12.11 -16.46
C GLU A 145 12.70 -11.03 -16.10
N LEU A 146 12.75 -9.88 -16.75
CA LEU A 146 11.66 -8.91 -16.70
C LEU A 146 10.38 -9.55 -17.23
N ALA A 147 9.24 -9.29 -16.59
CA ALA A 147 7.95 -9.77 -17.05
C ALA A 147 7.40 -8.85 -18.15
N GLU A 148 8.24 -8.60 -19.17
CA GLU A 148 7.82 -7.86 -20.34
C GLU A 148 6.79 -8.63 -21.15
N SER A 149 5.76 -7.93 -21.64
CA SER A 149 4.68 -8.48 -22.45
C SER A 149 4.20 -7.46 -23.47
N GLY A 150 3.79 -7.94 -24.62
CA GLY A 150 3.21 -7.10 -25.68
C GLY A 150 1.69 -6.94 -25.52
N HIS A 151 1.17 -5.82 -26.03
CA HIS A 151 -0.27 -5.68 -26.23
C HIS A 151 -0.76 -6.74 -27.24
N PRO A 152 -1.92 -7.40 -27.00
CA PRO A 152 -2.37 -8.53 -27.83
C PRO A 152 -2.48 -8.25 -29.32
N GLN A 153 -2.74 -7.00 -29.71
CA GLN A 153 -2.89 -6.59 -31.11
C GLN A 153 -1.68 -5.81 -31.63
N ASN A 154 -1.01 -5.02 -30.80
CA ASN A 154 0.02 -4.06 -31.22
C ASN A 154 1.45 -4.53 -30.89
N GLY A 155 1.61 -5.68 -30.21
CA GLY A 155 2.93 -6.20 -29.85
C GLY A 155 3.60 -5.41 -28.73
N MET A 156 4.93 -5.41 -28.69
CA MET A 156 5.73 -4.69 -27.70
C MET A 156 5.65 -3.18 -27.93
N ARG A 157 5.53 -2.42 -26.86
CA ARG A 157 5.55 -0.96 -26.91
C ARG A 157 6.99 -0.45 -26.97
N ASP A 158 7.36 0.21 -28.05
CA ASP A 158 8.72 0.73 -28.23
C ASP A 158 8.94 2.09 -27.54
N THR A 159 7.91 2.93 -27.53
CA THR A 159 7.97 4.25 -26.91
C THR A 159 7.08 4.25 -25.65
N PRO A 160 7.63 4.44 -24.46
CA PRO A 160 6.85 4.54 -23.24
C PRO A 160 5.80 5.65 -23.31
N ASP A 161 4.72 5.48 -22.56
CA ASP A 161 3.71 6.50 -22.33
C ASP A 161 4.31 7.71 -21.59
N GLU A 162 3.83 8.91 -21.88
CA GLU A 162 4.27 10.12 -21.17
C GLU A 162 4.09 9.98 -19.66
N LEU A 163 3.08 9.23 -19.21
CA LEU A 163 2.87 8.96 -17.79
C LEU A 163 4.02 8.15 -17.15
N ALA A 164 4.68 7.30 -17.92
CA ALA A 164 5.84 6.56 -17.45
C ALA A 164 7.02 7.49 -17.09
N ASP A 165 7.05 8.68 -17.65
CA ASP A 165 8.06 9.72 -17.38
C ASP A 165 7.59 10.76 -16.35
N VAL A 166 6.28 10.80 -16.02
CA VAL A 166 5.69 11.75 -15.05
C VAL A 166 6.23 11.56 -13.63
N VAL A 167 6.83 10.42 -13.34
CA VAL A 167 7.48 10.21 -12.04
C VAL A 167 8.70 11.12 -11.83
N GLY A 168 9.32 11.62 -12.90
CA GLY A 168 10.39 12.61 -12.79
C GLY A 168 10.04 13.80 -11.88
N PRO A 169 8.87 14.42 -11.99
CA PRO A 169 8.42 15.49 -11.09
C PRO A 169 8.20 15.06 -9.62
N PHE A 170 8.00 13.77 -9.34
CA PHE A 170 7.90 13.25 -7.97
C PHE A 170 9.27 12.94 -7.37
N VAL A 171 10.29 12.80 -8.21
CA VAL A 171 11.68 12.65 -7.79
C VAL A 171 12.20 14.03 -7.38
N VAL A 172 12.12 14.33 -6.10
CA VAL A 172 12.60 15.59 -5.54
C VAL A 172 13.99 15.37 -4.96
N PRO A 173 14.97 16.24 -5.26
CA PRO A 173 16.29 16.17 -4.62
C PRO A 173 16.17 16.10 -3.10
N LEU A 174 16.86 15.16 -2.49
CA LEU A 174 16.85 14.93 -1.04
C LEU A 174 16.99 16.24 -0.25
N GLY A 175 16.09 16.46 0.71
CA GLY A 175 16.17 17.56 1.66
C GLY A 175 15.73 18.94 1.18
N ARG A 176 15.20 19.09 -0.05
CA ARG A 176 14.80 20.42 -0.57
C ARG A 176 13.36 20.83 -0.24
N GLN A 177 12.49 19.90 0.07
CA GLN A 177 11.11 20.21 0.45
C GLN A 177 10.78 19.59 1.81
N PRO A 178 10.17 20.33 2.74
CA PRO A 178 9.71 19.76 4.01
C PRO A 178 8.57 18.75 3.75
N CYS A 179 8.33 17.88 4.72
CA CYS A 179 7.14 17.04 4.75
C CYS A 179 5.89 17.95 4.74
N LYS A 180 4.89 17.59 3.93
CA LYS A 180 3.63 18.34 3.83
C LYS A 180 2.67 18.09 4.98
N TRP A 181 2.81 16.96 5.69
CA TRP A 181 1.99 16.67 6.86
C TRP A 181 2.45 17.50 8.05
N ALA A 182 1.55 18.34 8.56
CA ALA A 182 1.83 19.23 9.69
C ALA A 182 1.68 18.48 11.04
N HIS A 183 2.31 19.01 12.07
CA HIS A 183 2.26 18.45 13.43
C HIS A 183 0.83 18.37 13.96
N GLU A 184 0.05 19.40 13.72
CA GLU A 184 -1.34 19.52 14.15
C GLU A 184 -2.24 18.41 13.57
N GLU A 185 -1.97 17.97 12.33
CA GLU A 185 -2.72 16.87 11.72
C GLU A 185 -2.45 15.53 12.42
N PHE A 186 -1.22 15.32 12.89
CA PHE A 186 -0.87 14.14 13.68
C PHE A 186 -1.57 14.17 15.04
N GLU A 187 -1.49 15.31 15.75
CA GLU A 187 -2.17 15.47 17.06
C GLU A 187 -3.68 15.29 16.90
N GLU A 188 -4.30 15.92 15.91
CA GLU A 188 -5.71 15.77 15.64
C GLU A 188 -6.08 14.32 15.36
N ALA A 189 -5.32 13.62 14.50
CA ALA A 189 -5.58 12.23 14.15
C ALA A 189 -5.53 11.32 15.39
N VAL A 190 -4.53 11.49 16.26
CA VAL A 190 -4.37 10.67 17.46
C VAL A 190 -5.44 11.03 18.51
N ASN A 191 -5.61 12.31 18.83
CA ASN A 191 -6.56 12.76 19.85
C ASN A 191 -8.01 12.43 19.51
N LYS A 192 -8.38 12.58 18.24
CA LYS A 192 -9.73 12.37 17.74
C LYS A 192 -10.16 10.91 17.76
N TYR A 193 -9.24 9.98 17.49
CA TYR A 193 -9.57 8.59 17.27
C TYR A 193 -9.00 7.60 18.27
N MET A 194 -7.96 7.96 19.01
CA MET A 194 -7.25 7.01 19.86
C MET A 194 -7.39 7.30 21.35
N GLN A 195 -7.89 8.48 21.76
CA GLN A 195 -7.96 8.94 23.18
C GLN A 195 -6.64 8.77 23.95
N GLN A 196 -5.56 8.47 23.28
CA GLN A 196 -4.24 8.31 23.87
C GLN A 196 -3.39 9.52 23.50
N PRO A 197 -2.70 10.15 24.46
CA PRO A 197 -1.71 11.14 24.10
C PRO A 197 -0.66 10.46 23.21
N PRO A 198 -0.32 11.03 22.05
CA PRO A 198 0.76 10.50 21.25
C PRO A 198 2.03 10.46 22.10
N SER A 199 2.74 9.35 22.11
CA SER A 199 4.10 9.35 22.61
C SER A 199 4.93 10.14 21.59
N LEU A 200 5.10 11.43 21.85
CA LEU A 200 5.95 12.32 21.07
C LEU A 200 7.38 11.84 21.23
N GLY A 201 7.83 10.98 20.36
CA GLY A 201 9.25 10.73 20.17
C GLY A 201 9.84 12.01 19.57
N ALA A 202 10.22 12.96 20.42
CA ALA A 202 11.03 14.08 20.01
C ALA A 202 12.41 13.54 19.59
N THR A 203 12.51 13.10 18.36
CA THR A 203 13.79 12.80 17.74
C THR A 203 14.26 14.05 17.01
N ASN A 204 15.43 14.53 17.40
CA ASN A 204 16.26 15.58 16.78
C ASN A 204 15.69 16.23 15.50
N GLY A 205 14.66 17.08 15.67
CA GLY A 205 14.21 18.04 14.66
C GLY A 205 13.22 17.54 13.62
N GLY A 206 12.62 16.36 13.77
CA GLY A 206 11.68 15.84 12.79
C GLY A 206 10.32 15.42 13.37
N LEU A 207 9.32 15.40 12.51
CA LEU A 207 7.95 15.04 12.82
C LEU A 207 7.80 13.51 12.88
N ALA A 208 7.56 12.95 14.06
CA ALA A 208 7.30 11.52 14.23
C ALA A 208 6.29 11.26 15.35
N PHE A 209 5.43 10.27 15.15
CA PHE A 209 4.47 9.80 16.13
C PHE A 209 4.50 8.30 16.24
N THR A 210 4.30 7.80 17.46
CA THR A 210 4.11 6.40 17.72
C THR A 210 2.77 6.20 18.42
N VAL A 211 1.97 5.28 17.89
CA VAL A 211 0.69 4.86 18.48
C VAL A 211 0.73 3.36 18.67
N GLU A 212 0.23 2.90 19.81
CA GLU A 212 0.12 1.49 20.12
C GLU A 212 -1.31 1.01 19.88
N PHE A 213 -1.43 -0.11 19.20
CA PHE A 213 -2.69 -0.84 19.04
C PHE A 213 -2.60 -2.17 19.78
N VAL A 214 -3.68 -2.61 20.39
CA VAL A 214 -3.74 -3.92 21.03
C VAL A 214 -3.43 -5.02 20.02
N TYR A 215 -2.55 -5.94 20.39
CA TYR A 215 -2.15 -7.08 19.58
C TYR A 215 -1.83 -8.28 20.50
N GLY A 216 -2.72 -9.25 20.53
CA GLY A 216 -2.61 -10.36 21.48
C GLY A 216 -2.59 -9.87 22.93
N LYS A 217 -1.55 -10.29 23.67
CA LYS A 217 -1.28 -9.82 25.04
C LYS A 217 -0.34 -8.62 25.12
N GLY A 218 0.08 -8.09 23.98
CA GLY A 218 0.99 -6.97 23.85
C GLY A 218 0.42 -5.90 22.92
N SER A 219 1.30 -5.21 22.20
CA SER A 219 0.95 -4.13 21.28
C SER A 219 1.59 -4.28 19.90
N SER A 220 0.91 -3.73 18.90
CA SER A 220 1.45 -3.41 17.58
C SER A 220 1.79 -1.93 17.56
N LEU A 221 3.05 -1.61 17.26
CA LEU A 221 3.50 -0.22 17.13
C LEU A 221 3.20 0.31 15.74
N CYS A 222 2.58 1.47 15.70
CA CYS A 222 2.37 2.23 14.46
C CYS A 222 3.14 3.54 14.54
N GLN A 223 4.07 3.75 13.62
CA GLN A 223 4.90 4.95 13.55
C GLN A 223 4.60 5.69 12.25
N ALA A 224 4.42 7.01 12.35
CA ALA A 224 4.35 7.92 11.22
C ALA A 224 5.52 8.88 11.32
N ILE A 225 6.36 8.94 10.28
CA ILE A 225 7.66 9.63 10.29
C ILE A 225 7.73 10.55 9.09
N GLY A 226 7.75 11.87 9.34
CA GLY A 226 7.79 12.91 8.30
C GLY A 226 9.19 13.45 7.98
N TYR A 227 10.23 13.02 8.69
CA TYR A 227 11.60 13.50 8.50
C TYR A 227 12.54 12.49 7.81
N GLN A 228 12.05 11.29 7.52
CA GLN A 228 12.82 10.26 6.84
C GLN A 228 12.57 10.35 5.34
N PRO A 229 13.50 10.92 4.55
CA PRO A 229 13.30 11.02 3.12
C PRO A 229 13.44 9.65 2.45
N HIS A 230 12.59 9.40 1.46
CA HIS A 230 12.75 8.26 0.57
C HIS A 230 13.95 8.50 -0.38
N PRO A 231 14.77 7.47 -0.65
CA PRO A 231 15.95 7.63 -1.51
C PRO A 231 15.61 8.18 -2.91
N VAL A 232 14.44 7.87 -3.43
CA VAL A 232 13.99 8.27 -4.77
C VAL A 232 13.06 9.48 -4.72
N TYR A 233 12.03 9.43 -3.85
CA TYR A 233 10.93 10.42 -3.87
C TYR A 233 11.14 11.62 -2.92
N GLY A 234 12.26 11.68 -2.21
CA GLY A 234 12.53 12.75 -1.26
C GLY A 234 11.61 12.71 -0.05
N ASN A 235 11.18 13.90 0.42
CA ASN A 235 10.35 13.99 1.61
C ASN A 235 8.92 13.55 1.37
N GLY A 236 8.33 12.99 2.43
CA GLY A 236 6.99 12.44 2.44
C GLY A 236 6.65 11.90 3.82
N LEU A 237 5.70 11.01 3.90
CA LEU A 237 5.29 10.33 5.11
C LEU A 237 5.66 8.85 5.04
N LEU A 238 6.63 8.44 5.85
CA LEU A 238 6.90 7.03 6.10
C LEU A 238 5.96 6.51 7.19
N PHE A 239 5.23 5.46 6.88
CA PHE A 239 4.31 4.81 7.79
C PHE A 239 4.76 3.37 8.04
N VAL A 240 5.00 3.00 9.31
CA VAL A 240 5.47 1.67 9.68
C VAL A 240 4.58 1.12 10.79
N GLN A 241 3.96 -0.02 10.53
CA GLN A 241 3.23 -0.76 11.55
C GLN A 241 3.92 -2.10 11.83
N SER A 242 4.27 -2.36 13.07
CA SER A 242 5.09 -3.48 13.49
C SER A 242 4.30 -4.48 14.34
N PHE A 243 4.45 -5.76 14.03
CA PHE A 243 3.80 -6.87 14.70
C PHE A 243 4.86 -7.86 15.20
N PRO A 244 5.00 -8.08 16.51
CA PRO A 244 5.88 -9.10 17.02
C PRO A 244 5.39 -10.49 16.58
N VAL A 245 6.33 -11.35 16.19
CA VAL A 245 6.06 -12.76 15.92
C VAL A 245 6.74 -13.65 16.96
N SER A 246 6.39 -14.93 16.97
CA SER A 246 7.00 -15.88 17.90
C SER A 246 8.52 -15.88 17.84
N ASP A 247 9.18 -15.93 18.98
CA ASP A 247 10.65 -16.07 19.09
C ASP A 247 11.19 -17.33 18.40
N ARG A 248 10.35 -18.31 18.17
CA ARG A 248 10.69 -19.56 17.46
C ARG A 248 10.65 -19.43 15.94
N CYS A 249 10.13 -18.32 15.43
CA CYS A 249 10.05 -18.07 13.99
C CYS A 249 11.47 -17.87 13.42
N SER A 250 11.87 -18.74 12.51
CA SER A 250 13.10 -18.57 11.75
C SER A 250 13.00 -17.41 10.76
N VAL A 251 14.14 -16.93 10.27
CA VAL A 251 14.18 -15.82 9.29
C VAL A 251 13.38 -16.18 8.03
N ASN A 252 13.58 -17.38 7.50
CA ASN A 252 12.89 -17.82 6.28
C ASN A 252 11.38 -17.98 6.48
N GLU A 253 10.94 -18.49 7.63
CA GLU A 253 9.52 -18.55 7.98
C GLU A 253 8.91 -17.14 8.11
N GLY A 254 9.62 -16.22 8.74
CA GLY A 254 9.18 -14.83 8.88
C GLY A 254 9.06 -14.12 7.52
N ILE A 255 10.01 -14.33 6.63
CA ILE A 255 9.96 -13.80 5.25
C ILE A 255 8.76 -14.39 4.49
N ARG A 256 8.58 -15.72 4.50
CA ARG A 256 7.43 -16.36 3.84
C ARG A 256 6.11 -15.88 4.41
N LEU A 257 6.04 -15.66 5.73
CA LEU A 257 4.87 -15.10 6.38
C LEU A 257 4.58 -13.67 5.84
N ALA A 258 5.59 -12.82 5.76
CA ALA A 258 5.44 -11.46 5.22
C ALA A 258 4.95 -11.46 3.76
N LEU A 259 5.54 -12.32 2.91
CA LEU A 259 5.12 -12.46 1.51
C LEU A 259 3.69 -13.02 1.38
N GLY A 260 3.31 -14.00 2.22
CA GLY A 260 1.93 -14.50 2.27
C GLY A 260 0.91 -13.45 2.72
N LEU A 261 1.32 -12.51 3.58
CA LEU A 261 0.50 -11.38 3.98
C LEU A 261 0.35 -10.36 2.83
N ASN A 262 1.40 -10.13 2.05
CA ASN A 262 1.32 -9.31 0.84
C ASN A 262 0.31 -9.92 -0.15
N ASP A 263 0.41 -11.22 -0.45
CA ASP A 263 -0.54 -11.90 -1.32
C ASP A 263 -1.99 -11.74 -0.81
N THR A 264 -2.20 -11.89 0.50
CA THR A 264 -3.54 -11.77 1.07
C THR A 264 -4.07 -10.34 1.02
N GLU A 265 -3.30 -9.37 1.53
CA GLU A 265 -3.80 -7.99 1.71
C GLU A 265 -3.81 -7.19 0.40
N LEU A 266 -2.86 -7.46 -0.50
CA LEU A 266 -2.70 -6.67 -1.71
C LEU A 266 -3.42 -7.25 -2.94
N THR A 267 -4.00 -8.46 -2.83
CA THR A 267 -4.70 -9.09 -3.95
C THR A 267 -6.09 -9.62 -3.62
N LYS A 268 -6.41 -9.87 -2.33
CA LYS A 268 -7.65 -10.57 -1.96
C LYS A 268 -8.50 -9.79 -0.97
N MET A 269 -7.90 -9.31 0.11
CA MET A 269 -8.65 -8.69 1.21
C MET A 269 -7.81 -7.62 1.90
N PRO A 270 -8.02 -6.33 1.61
CA PRO A 270 -7.32 -5.26 2.29
C PRO A 270 -7.78 -5.17 3.75
N PHE A 271 -6.86 -5.25 4.69
CA PHE A 271 -7.16 -5.04 6.12
C PHE A 271 -7.14 -3.56 6.50
N GLY A 272 -6.39 -2.78 5.71
CA GLY A 272 -6.34 -1.33 5.77
C GLY A 272 -6.35 -0.76 4.35
N TYR A 273 -5.60 0.30 4.13
CA TYR A 273 -5.25 0.72 2.77
C TYR A 273 -4.02 -0.08 2.34
N GLY A 274 -4.15 -0.88 1.30
CA GLY A 274 -3.08 -1.70 0.74
C GLY A 274 -2.11 -0.90 -0.14
N PHE A 275 -1.71 0.30 0.33
CA PHE A 275 -0.61 1.08 -0.23
C PHE A 275 0.63 0.84 0.61
N GLY A 276 1.41 -0.17 0.28
CA GLY A 276 2.59 -0.55 1.03
C GLY A 276 2.81 -2.04 1.01
N SER A 277 3.61 -2.54 1.94
CA SER A 277 4.01 -3.94 1.92
C SER A 277 4.47 -4.47 3.26
N TYR A 278 4.31 -5.77 3.44
CA TYR A 278 4.89 -6.48 4.56
C TYR A 278 6.33 -6.87 4.27
N CYS A 279 7.18 -6.75 5.28
CA CYS A 279 8.51 -7.32 5.32
C CYS A 279 8.78 -7.91 6.72
N TYR A 280 9.72 -8.86 6.80
CA TYR A 280 10.19 -9.43 8.05
C TYR A 280 11.57 -8.92 8.38
N ARG A 281 11.73 -8.39 9.59
CA ARG A 281 13.01 -7.97 10.14
C ARG A 281 12.98 -7.99 11.66
N ASP A 282 14.11 -8.34 12.27
CA ASP A 282 14.33 -8.27 13.72
C ASP A 282 13.22 -8.94 14.55
N LYS A 283 12.77 -10.14 14.11
CA LYS A 283 11.68 -10.92 14.71
C LYS A 283 10.32 -10.18 14.71
N MET A 284 10.14 -9.29 13.79
CA MET A 284 8.88 -8.56 13.59
C MET A 284 8.44 -8.61 12.14
N ILE A 285 7.15 -8.61 11.92
CA ILE A 285 6.54 -8.29 10.64
C ILE A 285 6.24 -6.79 10.64
N HIS A 286 6.72 -6.09 9.63
CA HIS A 286 6.43 -4.67 9.43
C HIS A 286 5.56 -4.49 8.18
N PHE A 287 4.45 -3.78 8.32
CA PHE A 287 3.79 -3.18 7.16
C PHE A 287 4.35 -1.78 6.98
N THR A 288 4.94 -1.52 5.85
CA THR A 288 5.61 -0.26 5.54
C THR A 288 4.98 0.38 4.30
N SER A 289 4.72 1.67 4.38
CA SER A 289 4.21 2.48 3.28
C SER A 289 4.95 3.81 3.26
N PHE A 290 5.34 4.27 2.09
CA PHE A 290 5.86 5.62 1.92
C PHE A 290 4.91 6.41 1.01
N LEU A 291 4.42 7.53 1.53
CA LEU A 291 3.55 8.44 0.81
C LEU A 291 4.34 9.69 0.44
N PRO A 292 4.70 9.90 -0.84
CA PRO A 292 5.40 11.10 -1.26
C PRO A 292 4.54 12.34 -1.02
N ASN A 293 5.15 13.51 -0.90
CA ASN A 293 4.43 14.78 -0.68
C ASN A 293 3.28 15.04 -1.67
N ALA A 294 3.38 14.50 -2.88
CA ALA A 294 2.31 14.57 -3.88
C ALA A 294 1.03 13.81 -3.46
N ALA A 295 1.18 12.80 -2.60
CA ALA A 295 0.05 12.04 -2.04
C ALA A 295 -0.69 12.78 -0.93
N TYR A 296 -0.16 13.89 -0.43
CA TYR A 296 -0.77 14.65 0.65
C TYR A 296 -2.23 15.01 0.35
N ARG A 297 -3.10 14.69 1.28
CA ARG A 297 -4.50 15.10 1.31
C ARG A 297 -4.89 15.33 2.76
N ASN A 298 -5.63 16.42 3.01
CA ASN A 298 -6.17 16.69 4.35
C ASN A 298 -7.04 15.49 4.80
N GLY A 299 -6.87 15.06 6.05
CA GLY A 299 -7.57 13.90 6.62
C GLY A 299 -7.01 12.53 6.22
N LEU A 300 -6.03 12.43 5.31
CA LEU A 300 -5.43 11.16 4.93
C LEU A 300 -4.75 10.48 6.12
N LEU A 301 -4.01 11.24 6.92
CA LEU A 301 -3.29 10.69 8.09
C LEU A 301 -4.25 10.02 9.07
N THR A 302 -5.37 10.65 9.36
CA THR A 302 -6.43 10.10 10.19
C THR A 302 -6.96 8.78 9.67
N ASN A 303 -7.17 8.70 8.36
CA ASN A 303 -7.63 7.47 7.71
C ASN A 303 -6.56 6.35 7.75
N LEU A 304 -5.29 6.71 7.66
CA LEU A 304 -4.18 5.75 7.81
C LEU A 304 -4.13 5.16 9.22
N TYR A 305 -4.31 5.96 10.27
CA TYR A 305 -4.40 5.46 11.64
C TYR A 305 -5.57 4.51 11.83
N PHE A 306 -6.74 4.85 11.28
CA PHE A 306 -7.88 3.94 11.31
C PHE A 306 -7.55 2.60 10.60
N ALA A 307 -6.93 2.67 9.45
CA ALA A 307 -6.50 1.48 8.71
C ALA A 307 -5.51 0.62 9.52
N CYS A 308 -4.60 1.25 10.27
CA CYS A 308 -3.70 0.54 11.17
C CYS A 308 -4.41 -0.17 12.32
N GLY A 309 -5.43 0.44 12.91
CA GLY A 309 -6.27 -0.21 13.92
C GLY A 309 -6.98 -1.45 13.37
N CYS A 310 -7.56 -1.35 12.18
CA CYS A 310 -8.20 -2.49 11.51
C CYS A 310 -7.19 -3.61 11.24
N ARG A 311 -6.00 -3.26 10.75
CA ARG A 311 -4.91 -4.22 10.49
C ARG A 311 -4.42 -4.88 11.77
N ALA A 312 -4.21 -4.13 12.85
CA ALA A 312 -3.79 -4.68 14.13
C ALA A 312 -4.79 -5.70 14.67
N ARG A 313 -6.09 -5.38 14.63
CA ARG A 313 -7.15 -6.31 15.03
C ARG A 313 -7.11 -7.60 14.22
N GLU A 314 -7.06 -7.50 12.90
CA GLU A 314 -7.07 -8.67 12.01
C GLU A 314 -5.84 -9.56 12.23
N LYS A 315 -4.65 -8.95 12.42
CA LYS A 315 -3.43 -9.71 12.69
C LYS A 315 -3.43 -10.31 14.09
N SER A 316 -3.99 -9.62 15.09
CA SER A 316 -4.17 -10.16 16.43
C SER A 316 -5.01 -11.43 16.38
N LEU A 317 -6.14 -11.38 15.72
CA LEU A 317 -7.03 -12.54 15.56
C LEU A 317 -6.32 -13.72 14.90
N ARG A 318 -5.59 -13.47 13.80
CA ARG A 318 -4.93 -14.53 13.02
C ARG A 318 -3.68 -15.11 13.67
N PHE A 319 -2.85 -14.26 14.31
CA PHE A 319 -1.56 -14.70 14.82
C PHE A 319 -1.56 -15.08 16.28
N THR A 320 -2.46 -14.51 17.08
CA THR A 320 -2.50 -14.72 18.52
C THR A 320 -3.76 -15.43 18.97
N ASN A 321 -4.69 -15.66 18.06
CA ASN A 321 -6.04 -16.16 18.34
C ASN A 321 -6.76 -15.33 19.43
N THR A 322 -6.44 -14.05 19.50
CA THR A 322 -7.00 -13.09 20.46
C THR A 322 -7.76 -12.04 19.68
N ASP A 323 -9.06 -11.93 19.87
CA ASP A 323 -9.83 -10.80 19.38
C ASP A 323 -9.72 -9.64 20.37
N TRP A 324 -9.74 -8.43 19.91
CA TRP A 324 -10.08 -7.30 20.73
C TRP A 324 -11.48 -7.51 21.26
N THR A 325 -11.69 -7.20 22.52
CA THR A 325 -13.06 -7.20 23.00
C THR A 325 -13.87 -6.29 22.09
N ARG A 326 -15.07 -6.69 21.75
CA ARG A 326 -15.97 -5.90 20.90
C ARG A 326 -16.09 -4.46 21.42
N GLU A 327 -16.03 -4.32 22.74
CA GLU A 327 -16.06 -3.05 23.44
C GLU A 327 -14.83 -2.19 23.17
N ALA A 328 -13.60 -2.72 23.25
CA ALA A 328 -12.38 -1.96 22.97
C ALA A 328 -12.31 -1.53 21.50
N PHE A 329 -12.80 -2.39 20.58
CA PHE A 329 -12.90 -2.02 19.17
C PHE A 329 -13.98 -0.96 18.95
N GLN A 330 -15.15 -1.11 19.56
CA GLN A 330 -16.22 -0.12 19.50
C GLN A 330 -15.76 1.21 20.09
N GLU A 331 -15.13 1.20 21.25
CA GLU A 331 -14.63 2.42 21.90
C GLU A 331 -13.61 3.15 21.02
N ALA A 332 -12.69 2.42 20.40
CA ALA A 332 -11.69 3.00 19.48
C ALA A 332 -12.31 3.56 18.18
N PHE A 333 -13.45 3.02 17.73
CA PHE A 333 -14.02 3.32 16.42
C PHE A 333 -15.42 3.94 16.44
N THR A 334 -16.19 3.85 17.54
CA THR A 334 -17.55 4.41 17.64
C THR A 334 -17.55 5.92 17.42
N ARG A 335 -16.56 6.64 17.96
CA ARG A 335 -16.44 8.08 17.79
C ARG A 335 -16.23 8.49 16.34
N ARG A 336 -15.57 7.68 15.51
CA ARG A 336 -15.44 7.96 14.10
C ARG A 336 -16.77 7.78 13.37
N TRP A 337 -17.51 6.72 13.69
CA TRP A 337 -18.81 6.47 13.11
C TRP A 337 -19.81 7.56 13.46
N GLU A 338 -19.85 7.99 14.70
CA GLU A 338 -20.68 9.12 15.15
C GLU A 338 -20.29 10.41 14.40
N HIS A 339 -19.00 10.60 14.11
CA HIS A 339 -18.54 11.81 13.42
C HIS A 339 -18.85 11.78 11.91
N LEU A 340 -18.74 10.62 11.27
CA LEU A 340 -18.97 10.47 9.84
C LEU A 340 -20.46 10.34 9.47
N PHE A 341 -21.28 9.79 10.37
CA PHE A 341 -22.66 9.43 10.06
C PHE A 341 -23.69 10.04 11.02
N GLY A 342 -23.27 10.90 11.95
CA GLY A 342 -24.16 11.47 12.96
C GLY A 342 -24.47 10.51 14.10
N ALA A 343 -24.95 11.03 15.24
CA ALA A 343 -25.23 10.29 16.49
C ALA A 343 -26.47 9.33 16.38
N ALA A 344 -26.64 8.66 15.26
CA ALA A 344 -27.72 7.72 15.02
C ALA A 344 -27.17 6.30 14.94
N LEU A 345 -26.86 5.74 16.09
CA LEU A 345 -26.76 4.29 16.35
C LEU A 345 -27.60 3.95 17.54
#